data_bf72e69f26d69f81f88b555e1db8287d
#
_entry.id   bf72e69f26d69f81f88b555e1db8287d
#
_cell.length_a   1.000
_cell.length_b   1.000
_cell.length_c   1.000
_cell.angle_alpha   90.00
_cell.angle_beta   90.00
_cell.angle_gamma   90.00
#
_symmetry.space_group_name_H-M   'P 1'
#
loop_
_entity.id
_entity.type
_entity.pdbx_description
1 polymer ?
#
loop_
_entity_poly.entity_id
_entity_poly.type
_entity_poly.pdbx_seq_one_letter_code
_entity_poly.pdbx_strand_id
1 'polypeptide(L)'
;MAQNSAMSNARKAPIGQIIQSLATHVALIRWDCTGSNASNEEIFRKKLPLLYQEAAKDFPDLEISFGVVGDAYSDNYPLQIRQPNKGPALGDDINALYSEGGGGGQGMETYELMAEYDVKRVEIPNAVMPLHFLLCDEGFYPKTNPQHVRDYIGIQSEAIPSGQIFAQLQQKYNAWVLRCKYSSGYGEESKIHAQWQQAFGVERVLMLDEPARVVDCILGIMAHVAGTTDAFVQSLTSRQTGAQVKSVMNSLRFVHQSVTSKGSGNSIVSGPRTSRRAPLQSKKLV
;
A
#
# COMPACT_ATOMS: atom_id res chain seq x y z
N MET A 1 5.81 27.44 -20.72
CA MET A 1 6.13 27.94 -19.37
C MET A 1 5.31 27.25 -18.27
N ALA A 2 4.03 26.94 -18.44
CA ALA A 2 3.20 26.24 -17.43
C ALA A 2 3.69 24.80 -17.14
N GLN A 3 4.16 24.05 -18.12
CA GLN A 3 4.71 22.69 -17.94
C GLN A 3 5.97 22.69 -17.07
N ASN A 4 6.87 23.70 -17.21
CA ASN A 4 8.07 23.78 -16.38
C ASN A 4 7.78 24.12 -14.92
N SER A 5 6.71 24.85 -14.62
CA SER A 5 6.34 25.18 -13.23
C SER A 5 5.68 23.98 -12.52
N ALA A 6 4.86 23.21 -13.24
CA ALA A 6 4.26 21.98 -12.71
C ALA A 6 5.32 20.91 -12.41
N MET A 7 6.29 20.71 -13.31
CA MET A 7 7.43 19.81 -13.10
C MET A 7 8.31 20.26 -11.92
N SER A 8 8.55 21.57 -11.75
CA SER A 8 9.35 22.08 -10.62
C SER A 8 8.67 21.88 -9.26
N ASN A 9 7.34 21.91 -9.21
CA ASN A 9 6.58 21.66 -7.97
C ASN A 9 6.47 20.19 -7.62
N ALA A 10 6.40 19.30 -8.61
CA ALA A 10 6.36 17.85 -8.40
C ALA A 10 7.68 17.29 -7.83
N ARG A 11 8.81 17.91 -8.16
CA ARG A 11 10.14 17.51 -7.71
C ARG A 11 10.51 17.94 -6.29
N LYS A 12 9.67 18.74 -5.63
CA LYS A 12 9.92 19.15 -4.25
C LYS A 12 9.47 18.07 -3.29
N ALA A 13 10.30 17.80 -2.28
CA ALA A 13 9.89 16.99 -1.15
C ALA A 13 8.59 17.54 -0.53
N PRO A 14 7.69 16.70 0.00
CA PRO A 14 6.39 17.13 0.54
C PRO A 14 6.53 17.80 1.93
N ILE A 15 7.55 18.66 2.09
CA ILE A 15 7.87 19.33 3.35
C ILE A 15 6.67 20.14 3.84
N GLY A 16 6.16 19.79 5.02
CA GLY A 16 5.00 20.47 5.62
C GLY A 16 3.66 20.21 4.93
N GLN A 17 3.66 19.47 3.81
CA GLN A 17 2.43 19.10 3.11
C GLN A 17 1.65 18.06 3.96
N ILE A 18 0.34 18.27 4.04
CA ILE A 18 -0.60 17.28 4.59
C ILE A 18 -1.44 16.76 3.43
N ILE A 19 -1.57 15.44 3.35
CA ILE A 19 -2.47 14.77 2.43
C ILE A 19 -3.84 14.68 3.11
N GLN A 20 -4.89 15.13 2.44
CA GLN A 20 -6.24 15.14 3.01
C GLN A 20 -7.25 14.54 2.04
N SER A 21 -8.14 13.70 2.56
CA SER A 21 -9.31 13.21 1.84
C SER A 21 -10.49 13.06 2.80
N LEU A 22 -11.67 13.43 2.32
CA LEU A 22 -12.94 13.19 3.01
C LEU A 22 -13.72 12.02 2.40
N ALA A 23 -13.16 11.34 1.40
CA ALA A 23 -13.75 10.16 0.80
C ALA A 23 -13.85 9.01 1.81
N THR A 24 -14.86 8.15 1.64
CA THR A 24 -15.00 6.94 2.46
C THR A 24 -14.08 5.82 2.01
N HIS A 25 -13.60 5.87 0.76
CA HIS A 25 -12.61 4.93 0.23
C HIS A 25 -11.37 5.69 -0.25
N VAL A 26 -10.23 5.36 0.34
CA VAL A 26 -8.94 5.98 0.00
C VAL A 26 -7.90 4.90 -0.20
N ALA A 27 -7.13 5.01 -1.28
CA ALA A 27 -5.98 4.15 -1.56
C ALA A 27 -4.71 4.99 -1.72
N LEU A 28 -3.67 4.65 -1.00
CA LEU A 28 -2.32 5.18 -1.20
C LEU A 28 -1.53 4.17 -2.01
N ILE A 29 -0.98 4.59 -3.15
CA ILE A 29 -0.14 3.75 -4.00
C ILE A 29 1.22 4.40 -4.10
N ARG A 30 2.22 3.71 -3.57
CA ARG A 30 3.61 4.13 -3.52
C ARG A 30 4.45 3.17 -4.32
N TRP A 31 5.39 3.68 -5.11
CA TRP A 31 6.32 2.81 -5.83
C TRP A 31 7.74 3.36 -5.80
N ASP A 32 8.66 2.44 -5.93
CA ASP A 32 10.07 2.70 -6.07
C ASP A 32 10.38 3.33 -7.43
N CYS A 33 11.08 4.48 -7.42
CA CYS A 33 11.47 5.23 -8.61
C CYS A 33 12.97 5.18 -8.89
N THR A 34 13.70 4.23 -8.31
CA THR A 34 15.14 4.09 -8.46
C THR A 34 15.55 3.30 -9.70
N GLY A 35 16.87 3.31 -9.99
CA GLY A 35 17.39 2.69 -11.20
C GLY A 35 17.21 1.18 -11.29
N SER A 36 17.26 0.46 -10.15
CA SER A 36 17.02 -0.99 -10.08
C SER A 36 15.62 -1.35 -10.55
N ASN A 37 14.64 -0.50 -10.22
CA ASN A 37 13.22 -0.70 -10.51
C ASN A 37 12.73 0.02 -11.78
N ALA A 38 13.58 0.70 -12.53
CA ALA A 38 13.21 1.59 -13.65
C ALA A 38 12.29 0.92 -14.71
N SER A 39 12.56 -0.34 -15.06
CA SER A 39 11.71 -1.08 -16.02
C SER A 39 10.32 -1.39 -15.47
N ASN A 40 10.20 -1.65 -14.18
CA ASN A 40 8.92 -1.88 -13.50
C ASN A 40 8.17 -0.56 -13.32
N GLU A 41 8.87 0.52 -12.96
CA GLU A 41 8.30 1.86 -12.86
C GLU A 41 7.64 2.29 -14.18
N GLU A 42 8.29 2.07 -15.32
CA GLU A 42 7.70 2.36 -16.64
C GLU A 42 6.37 1.62 -16.84
N ILE A 43 6.31 0.34 -16.43
CA ILE A 43 5.09 -0.45 -16.48
C ILE A 43 4.03 0.12 -15.54
N PHE A 44 4.41 0.47 -14.31
CA PHE A 44 3.48 1.01 -13.31
C PHE A 44 2.86 2.32 -13.77
N ARG A 45 3.67 3.25 -14.28
CA ARG A 45 3.19 4.53 -14.84
C ARG A 45 2.15 4.34 -15.95
N LYS A 46 2.33 3.33 -16.81
CA LYS A 46 1.38 3.01 -17.88
C LYS A 46 0.11 2.32 -17.41
N LYS A 47 0.18 1.53 -16.32
CA LYS A 47 -0.92 0.65 -15.90
C LYS A 47 -1.76 1.24 -14.77
N LEU A 48 -1.16 1.92 -13.80
CA LEU A 48 -1.89 2.42 -12.63
C LEU A 48 -3.04 3.38 -12.93
N PRO A 49 -3.00 4.23 -13.97
CA PRO A 49 -4.17 5.04 -14.34
C PRO A 49 -5.42 4.23 -14.68
N LEU A 50 -5.24 2.97 -15.12
CA LEU A 50 -6.35 2.07 -15.48
C LEU A 50 -7.04 1.47 -14.25
N LEU A 51 -6.38 1.50 -13.09
CA LEU A 51 -6.90 0.93 -11.85
C LEU A 51 -8.25 1.54 -11.45
N TYR A 52 -8.36 2.86 -11.54
CA TYR A 52 -9.53 3.59 -11.09
C TYR A 52 -10.82 3.13 -11.78
N GLN A 53 -10.78 2.87 -13.09
CA GLN A 53 -11.97 2.51 -13.87
C GLN A 53 -12.61 1.21 -13.37
N GLU A 54 -11.80 0.24 -12.97
CA GLU A 54 -12.29 -1.03 -12.44
C GLU A 54 -12.63 -0.93 -10.94
N ALA A 55 -11.75 -0.29 -10.16
CA ALA A 55 -11.92 -0.15 -8.72
C ALA A 55 -13.14 0.69 -8.34
N ALA A 56 -13.48 1.72 -9.11
CA ALA A 56 -14.63 2.60 -8.85
C ALA A 56 -15.99 1.88 -8.95
N LYS A 57 -16.04 0.66 -9.50
CA LYS A 57 -17.27 -0.15 -9.51
C LYS A 57 -17.64 -0.65 -8.12
N ASP A 58 -16.64 -1.05 -7.34
CA ASP A 58 -16.82 -1.54 -5.97
C ASP A 58 -16.63 -0.43 -4.92
N PHE A 59 -15.90 0.64 -5.28
CA PHE A 59 -15.55 1.77 -4.42
C PHE A 59 -15.91 3.09 -5.10
N PRO A 60 -17.19 3.50 -5.16
CA PRO A 60 -17.67 4.58 -6.04
C PRO A 60 -17.13 5.97 -5.70
N ASP A 61 -16.71 6.23 -4.47
CA ASP A 61 -16.08 7.49 -4.03
C ASP A 61 -14.55 7.37 -3.86
N LEU A 62 -13.93 6.33 -4.44
CA LEU A 62 -12.50 6.07 -4.30
C LEU A 62 -11.67 7.27 -4.74
N GLU A 63 -10.80 7.72 -3.84
CA GLU A 63 -9.71 8.64 -4.14
C GLU A 63 -8.37 7.92 -4.00
N ILE A 64 -7.46 8.18 -4.94
CA ILE A 64 -6.13 7.55 -4.98
C ILE A 64 -5.06 8.64 -4.84
N SER A 65 -4.15 8.47 -3.88
CA SER A 65 -2.94 9.28 -3.76
C SER A 65 -1.75 8.49 -4.30
N PHE A 66 -1.11 9.01 -5.33
CA PHE A 66 0.13 8.46 -5.85
C PHE A 66 1.36 9.08 -5.21
N GLY A 67 2.44 8.31 -5.10
CA GLY A 67 3.73 8.80 -4.66
C GLY A 67 4.86 7.86 -5.02
N VAL A 68 6.05 8.42 -5.08
CA VAL A 68 7.28 7.65 -5.34
C VAL A 68 8.24 7.78 -4.17
N VAL A 69 9.04 6.74 -3.99
CA VAL A 69 10.08 6.66 -2.99
C VAL A 69 11.39 6.22 -3.66
N GLY A 70 12.49 6.80 -3.22
CA GLY A 70 13.85 6.46 -3.58
C GLY A 70 14.73 6.43 -2.34
N ASP A 71 16.04 6.54 -2.52
CA ASP A 71 16.99 6.53 -1.42
C ASP A 71 17.39 7.95 -0.98
N ALA A 72 16.92 8.36 0.19
CA ALA A 72 17.26 9.67 0.76
C ALA A 72 18.76 9.86 1.09
N TYR A 73 19.56 8.81 0.99
CA TYR A 73 21.02 8.90 1.15
C TYR A 73 21.73 9.27 -0.16
N SER A 74 21.10 9.05 -1.31
CA SER A 74 21.73 9.24 -2.63
C SER A 74 20.94 10.08 -3.61
N ASP A 75 19.61 10.11 -3.48
CA ASP A 75 18.71 10.73 -4.45
C ASP A 75 18.42 12.20 -4.12
N ASN A 76 18.11 13.00 -5.14
CA ASN A 76 17.76 14.41 -4.96
C ASN A 76 16.29 14.60 -4.56
N TYR A 77 15.40 13.71 -4.98
CA TYR A 77 13.95 13.78 -4.78
C TYR A 77 13.38 12.44 -4.27
N PRO A 78 13.90 11.92 -3.14
CA PRO A 78 13.64 10.55 -2.69
C PRO A 78 12.20 10.34 -2.18
N LEU A 79 11.41 11.39 -2.01
CA LEU A 79 10.03 11.30 -1.58
C LEU A 79 9.19 12.34 -2.30
N GLN A 80 8.22 11.87 -3.09
CA GLN A 80 7.30 12.73 -3.83
C GLN A 80 5.88 12.19 -3.66
N ILE A 81 4.96 13.02 -3.18
CA ILE A 81 3.59 12.61 -2.85
C ILE A 81 2.59 13.54 -3.53
N ARG A 82 1.52 12.97 -4.10
CA ARG A 82 0.40 13.69 -4.70
C ARG A 82 -0.81 13.67 -3.78
N GLN A 83 -1.62 14.72 -3.82
CA GLN A 83 -2.91 14.74 -3.14
C GLN A 83 -3.83 13.64 -3.69
N PRO A 84 -4.77 13.10 -2.89
CA PRO A 84 -5.76 12.16 -3.39
C PRO A 84 -6.59 12.77 -4.52
N ASN A 85 -6.81 11.99 -5.56
CA ASN A 85 -7.54 12.39 -6.76
C ASN A 85 -8.35 11.20 -7.30
N LYS A 86 -9.16 11.46 -8.33
CA LYS A 86 -9.96 10.45 -9.02
C LYS A 86 -10.12 10.76 -10.51
N GLY A 87 -10.50 9.74 -11.27
CA GLY A 87 -10.77 9.88 -12.71
C GLY A 87 -9.52 10.31 -13.51
N PRO A 88 -9.70 11.18 -14.53
CA PRO A 88 -8.60 11.57 -15.43
C PRO A 88 -7.42 12.27 -14.74
N ALA A 89 -7.64 12.99 -13.63
CA ALA A 89 -6.60 13.68 -12.87
C ALA A 89 -5.50 12.74 -12.36
N LEU A 90 -5.79 11.46 -12.19
CA LEU A 90 -4.80 10.45 -11.78
C LEU A 90 -3.68 10.27 -12.80
N GLY A 91 -3.97 10.44 -14.09
CA GLY A 91 -2.95 10.44 -15.15
C GLY A 91 -1.99 11.62 -15.03
N ASP A 92 -2.51 12.79 -14.75
CA ASP A 92 -1.71 14.01 -14.53
C ASP A 92 -0.84 13.88 -13.27
N ASP A 93 -1.38 13.30 -12.19
CA ASP A 93 -0.64 13.06 -10.96
C ASP A 93 0.56 12.12 -11.18
N ILE A 94 0.37 11.02 -11.91
CA ILE A 94 1.46 10.10 -12.24
C ILE A 94 2.52 10.79 -13.12
N ASN A 95 2.08 11.56 -14.12
CA ASN A 95 2.99 12.28 -15.02
C ASN A 95 3.79 13.39 -14.30
N ALA A 96 3.27 13.92 -13.20
CA ALA A 96 3.94 14.94 -12.40
C ALA A 96 5.02 14.37 -11.48
N LEU A 97 5.03 13.06 -11.21
CA LEU A 97 6.07 12.40 -10.41
C LEU A 97 7.33 12.20 -11.26
N TYR A 98 8.47 12.51 -10.67
CA TYR A 98 9.77 12.41 -11.33
C TYR A 98 10.43 11.05 -11.06
N SER A 99 10.88 10.37 -12.11
CA SER A 99 11.70 9.16 -11.99
C SER A 99 13.12 9.57 -11.64
N GLU A 100 13.59 9.23 -10.46
CA GLU A 100 14.94 9.60 -10.01
C GLU A 100 16.00 8.85 -10.83
N GLY A 101 15.80 7.56 -11.06
CA GLY A 101 16.71 6.73 -11.86
C GLY A 101 18.09 6.52 -11.22
N GLY A 102 18.30 7.05 -10.01
CA GLY A 102 19.47 6.85 -9.17
C GLY A 102 19.40 5.58 -8.36
N GLY A 103 20.05 5.58 -7.23
CA GLY A 103 20.07 4.50 -6.25
C GLY A 103 21.44 4.36 -5.59
N GLY A 104 21.48 4.09 -4.28
CA GLY A 104 22.71 4.01 -3.49
C GLY A 104 23.55 2.77 -3.73
N GLY A 105 23.09 1.80 -4.53
CA GLY A 105 23.83 0.56 -4.82
C GLY A 105 23.96 -0.38 -3.61
N GLN A 106 23.12 -0.22 -2.59
CA GLN A 106 23.18 -0.99 -1.35
C GLN A 106 22.05 -2.04 -1.22
N GLY A 107 21.15 -2.11 -2.20
CA GLY A 107 19.99 -2.99 -2.16
C GLY A 107 18.95 -2.58 -1.10
N MET A 108 18.92 -1.31 -0.72
CA MET A 108 18.00 -0.72 0.26
C MET A 108 17.56 0.66 -0.19
N GLU A 109 16.29 0.97 0.02
CA GLU A 109 15.67 2.27 -0.20
C GLU A 109 15.00 2.79 1.07
N THR A 110 14.67 4.09 1.12
CA THR A 110 14.11 4.72 2.32
C THR A 110 12.59 4.55 2.44
N TYR A 111 12.09 3.30 2.31
CA TYR A 111 10.66 2.99 2.42
C TYR A 111 10.09 3.30 3.81
N GLU A 112 10.91 3.23 4.86
CA GLU A 112 10.52 3.62 6.22
C GLU A 112 10.28 5.13 6.33
N LEU A 113 10.98 5.97 5.55
CA LEU A 113 10.73 7.41 5.46
C LEU A 113 9.35 7.68 4.85
N MET A 114 9.03 6.99 3.75
CA MET A 114 7.70 7.06 3.12
C MET A 114 6.61 6.61 4.09
N ALA A 115 6.82 5.50 4.80
CA ALA A 115 5.86 5.01 5.79
C ALA A 115 5.65 6.01 6.93
N GLU A 116 6.71 6.69 7.40
CA GLU A 116 6.60 7.73 8.43
C GLU A 116 5.78 8.93 7.92
N TYR A 117 5.96 9.33 6.65
CA TYR A 117 5.12 10.35 6.03
C TYR A 117 3.65 9.91 6.01
N ASP A 118 3.34 8.72 5.50
CA ASP A 118 1.97 8.25 5.34
C ASP A 118 1.26 8.03 6.69
N VAL A 119 2.02 7.69 7.74
CA VAL A 119 1.47 7.62 9.11
C VAL A 119 1.16 9.01 9.66
N LYS A 120 2.08 9.98 9.53
CA LYS A 120 2.04 11.25 10.26
C LYS A 120 1.45 12.43 9.48
N ARG A 121 1.40 12.35 8.14
CA ARG A 121 1.03 13.45 7.26
C ARG A 121 -0.17 13.16 6.35
N VAL A 122 -0.88 12.07 6.57
CA VAL A 122 -2.12 11.75 5.85
C VAL A 122 -3.30 11.81 6.81
N GLU A 123 -4.29 12.63 6.48
CA GLU A 123 -5.53 12.82 7.23
C GLU A 123 -6.72 12.34 6.40
N ILE A 124 -7.32 11.23 6.82
CA ILE A 124 -8.42 10.55 6.13
C ILE A 124 -9.53 10.16 7.12
N PRO A 125 -10.13 11.14 7.80
CA PRO A 125 -11.00 10.89 8.95
C PRO A 125 -12.26 10.08 8.63
N ASN A 126 -12.71 10.09 7.38
CA ASN A 126 -13.92 9.39 6.96
C ASN A 126 -13.63 8.03 6.31
N ALA A 127 -12.37 7.67 6.10
CA ALA A 127 -12.02 6.43 5.41
C ALA A 127 -12.41 5.20 6.25
N VAL A 128 -13.25 4.34 5.69
CA VAL A 128 -13.77 3.15 6.37
C VAL A 128 -12.75 2.01 6.33
N MET A 129 -12.07 1.85 5.23
CA MET A 129 -11.07 0.79 5.02
C MET A 129 -9.93 1.31 4.14
N PRO A 130 -9.10 2.23 4.67
CA PRO A 130 -8.04 2.82 3.87
C PRO A 130 -7.03 1.76 3.44
N LEU A 131 -6.68 1.78 2.15
CA LEU A 131 -5.75 0.85 1.53
C LEU A 131 -4.38 1.50 1.34
N HIS A 132 -3.32 0.72 1.49
CA HIS A 132 -1.97 1.13 1.19
C HIS A 132 -1.24 0.05 0.40
N PHE A 133 -0.67 0.42 -0.75
CA PHE A 133 0.09 -0.46 -1.62
C PHE A 133 1.49 0.11 -1.82
N LEU A 134 2.50 -0.66 -1.44
CA LEU A 134 3.89 -0.37 -1.75
C LEU A 134 4.40 -1.34 -2.82
N LEU A 135 4.87 -0.78 -3.94
CA LEU A 135 5.46 -1.53 -5.05
C LEU A 135 6.97 -1.30 -5.03
N CYS A 136 7.75 -2.36 -4.83
CA CYS A 136 9.20 -2.27 -4.63
C CYS A 136 9.94 -3.51 -5.11
N ASP A 137 11.27 -3.41 -5.20
CA ASP A 137 12.14 -4.56 -5.46
C ASP A 137 13.25 -4.71 -4.40
N GLU A 138 13.64 -3.65 -3.74
CA GLU A 138 14.73 -3.61 -2.75
C GLU A 138 14.26 -3.81 -1.29
N GLY A 139 15.23 -3.86 -0.37
CA GLY A 139 15.01 -3.87 1.07
C GLY A 139 14.86 -2.46 1.64
N PHE A 140 14.69 -2.35 2.95
CA PHE A 140 14.56 -1.08 3.67
C PHE A 140 15.61 -0.94 4.77
N TYR A 141 15.93 0.30 5.15
CA TYR A 141 16.85 0.59 6.25
C TYR A 141 16.27 0.17 7.61
N PRO A 142 17.11 -0.17 8.60
CA PRO A 142 16.63 -0.72 9.87
C PRO A 142 15.85 0.27 10.75
N LYS A 143 16.00 1.58 10.49
CA LYS A 143 15.33 2.66 11.24
C LYS A 143 15.23 3.92 10.39
N THR A 144 14.24 4.77 10.68
CA THR A 144 14.13 6.12 10.10
C THR A 144 15.33 7.00 10.50
N ASN A 145 15.71 7.91 9.62
CA ASN A 145 16.75 8.90 9.89
C ASN A 145 16.08 10.24 10.28
N PRO A 146 16.27 10.74 11.53
CA PRO A 146 15.66 12.00 11.97
C PRO A 146 16.00 13.22 11.09
N GLN A 147 17.19 13.22 10.45
CA GLN A 147 17.57 14.28 9.52
C GLN A 147 16.71 14.22 8.24
N HIS A 148 16.56 13.02 7.64
CA HIS A 148 15.71 12.83 6.46
C HIS A 148 14.24 13.16 6.76
N VAL A 149 13.74 12.78 7.95
CA VAL A 149 12.39 13.12 8.38
C VAL A 149 12.20 14.64 8.44
N ARG A 150 13.16 15.36 8.98
CA ARG A 150 13.14 16.82 9.02
C ARG A 150 13.22 17.44 7.62
N ASP A 151 14.12 16.94 6.79
CA ASP A 151 14.44 17.52 5.47
C ASP A 151 13.36 17.23 4.43
N TYR A 152 12.70 16.06 4.48
CA TYR A 152 11.72 15.63 3.48
C TYR A 152 10.27 15.64 3.96
N ILE A 153 10.02 15.50 5.27
CA ILE A 153 8.66 15.52 5.84
C ILE A 153 8.37 16.87 6.55
N GLY A 154 9.39 17.54 7.07
CA GLY A 154 9.25 18.81 7.77
C GLY A 154 8.71 18.66 9.20
N ILE A 155 9.04 17.56 9.90
CA ILE A 155 8.70 17.35 11.31
C ILE A 155 9.93 16.96 12.12
N GLN A 156 9.88 17.21 13.43
CA GLN A 156 10.83 16.65 14.37
C GLN A 156 10.42 15.22 14.72
N SER A 157 11.36 14.30 14.65
CA SER A 157 11.16 12.89 14.99
C SER A 157 12.46 12.34 15.57
N GLU A 158 12.35 11.32 16.39
CA GLU A 158 13.47 10.46 16.78
C GLU A 158 13.63 9.33 15.75
N ALA A 159 14.75 8.62 15.80
CA ALA A 159 14.96 7.44 14.99
C ALA A 159 14.00 6.32 15.40
N ILE A 160 13.06 5.95 14.53
CA ILE A 160 12.07 4.91 14.78
C ILE A 160 12.53 3.62 14.08
N PRO A 161 12.59 2.46 14.78
CA PRO A 161 12.83 1.18 14.12
C PRO A 161 11.82 0.94 12.99
N SER A 162 12.28 0.49 11.82
CA SER A 162 11.42 0.34 10.63
C SER A 162 10.28 -0.63 10.85
N GLY A 163 10.48 -1.72 11.59
CA GLY A 163 9.40 -2.61 12.00
C GLY A 163 8.31 -1.92 12.82
N GLN A 164 8.66 -0.93 13.64
CA GLN A 164 7.69 -0.16 14.42
C GLN A 164 6.88 0.80 13.52
N ILE A 165 7.54 1.51 12.59
CA ILE A 165 6.81 2.42 11.70
C ILE A 165 5.91 1.65 10.73
N PHE A 166 6.34 0.49 10.22
CA PHE A 166 5.49 -0.37 9.40
C PHE A 166 4.32 -0.97 10.19
N ALA A 167 4.51 -1.28 11.49
CA ALA A 167 3.39 -1.68 12.35
C ALA A 167 2.36 -0.55 12.53
N GLN A 168 2.81 0.70 12.70
CA GLN A 168 1.92 1.87 12.73
C GLN A 168 1.20 2.08 11.40
N LEU A 169 1.89 1.87 10.27
CA LEU A 169 1.28 1.92 8.94
C LEU A 169 0.16 0.88 8.80
N GLN A 170 0.39 -0.36 9.24
CA GLN A 170 -0.59 -1.44 9.21
C GLN A 170 -1.77 -1.24 10.19
N GLN A 171 -1.58 -0.48 11.28
CA GLN A 171 -2.67 -0.07 12.16
C GLN A 171 -3.59 0.97 11.52
N LYS A 172 -3.02 1.87 10.70
CA LYS A 172 -3.75 2.94 10.02
C LYS A 172 -4.39 2.49 8.71
N TYR A 173 -3.74 1.57 7.99
CA TYR A 173 -4.14 1.12 6.66
C TYR A 173 -4.22 -0.40 6.57
N ASN A 174 -5.05 -0.87 5.67
CA ASN A 174 -4.94 -2.22 5.14
C ASN A 174 -3.75 -2.24 4.14
N ALA A 175 -2.54 -2.44 4.68
CA ALA A 175 -1.30 -2.25 3.96
C ALA A 175 -0.76 -3.54 3.34
N TRP A 176 -0.25 -3.44 2.10
CA TRP A 176 0.26 -4.53 1.29
C TRP A 176 1.56 -4.14 0.59
N VAL A 177 2.46 -5.09 0.45
CA VAL A 177 3.70 -4.94 -0.31
C VAL A 177 3.65 -5.84 -1.53
N LEU A 178 3.79 -5.25 -2.72
CA LEU A 178 3.86 -5.95 -4.00
C LEU A 178 5.29 -5.84 -4.52
N ARG A 179 6.02 -6.92 -4.42
CA ARG A 179 7.44 -6.94 -4.79
C ARG A 179 7.65 -7.40 -6.23
N CYS A 180 8.52 -6.67 -6.93
CA CYS A 180 9.21 -7.18 -8.10
C CYS A 180 10.48 -7.93 -7.67
N LYS A 181 10.99 -8.80 -8.54
CA LYS A 181 12.25 -9.50 -8.27
C LYS A 181 13.41 -8.51 -8.37
N TYR A 182 14.23 -8.45 -7.33
CA TYR A 182 15.46 -7.68 -7.36
C TYR A 182 16.47 -8.27 -8.34
N SER A 183 17.06 -7.44 -9.19
CA SER A 183 17.91 -7.89 -10.31
C SER A 183 19.29 -7.26 -10.39
N SER A 184 19.62 -6.25 -9.56
CA SER A 184 20.85 -5.48 -9.70
C SER A 184 22.11 -6.14 -9.10
N GLY A 185 21.97 -7.27 -8.41
CA GLY A 185 23.11 -8.06 -7.91
C GLY A 185 23.77 -7.59 -6.61
N TYR A 186 23.33 -6.47 -6.04
CA TYR A 186 23.86 -5.95 -4.76
C TYR A 186 23.17 -6.52 -3.52
N GLY A 187 22.02 -7.15 -3.68
CA GLY A 187 21.26 -7.77 -2.62
C GLY A 187 20.89 -9.22 -2.97
N GLU A 188 20.60 -10.00 -1.93
CA GLU A 188 20.08 -11.34 -2.10
C GLU A 188 18.56 -11.31 -2.05
N GLU A 189 17.91 -11.64 -3.16
CA GLU A 189 16.44 -11.65 -3.29
C GLU A 189 15.74 -12.35 -2.12
N SER A 190 16.27 -13.50 -1.68
CA SER A 190 15.69 -14.27 -0.57
C SER A 190 15.74 -13.49 0.76
N LYS A 191 16.82 -12.76 1.02
CA LYS A 191 16.96 -11.94 2.24
C LYS A 191 16.04 -10.73 2.20
N ILE A 192 15.95 -10.06 1.05
CA ILE A 192 15.06 -8.92 0.85
C ILE A 192 13.60 -9.36 1.04
N HIS A 193 13.22 -10.49 0.43
CA HIS A 193 11.87 -11.02 0.58
C HIS A 193 11.53 -11.39 2.03
N ALA A 194 12.46 -12.06 2.71
CA ALA A 194 12.30 -12.42 4.12
C ALA A 194 12.20 -11.19 5.04
N GLN A 195 12.97 -10.13 4.76
CA GLN A 195 12.90 -8.86 5.50
C GLN A 195 11.49 -8.24 5.43
N TRP A 196 10.89 -8.20 4.24
CA TRP A 196 9.53 -7.72 4.06
C TRP A 196 8.49 -8.61 4.74
N GLN A 197 8.63 -9.93 4.61
CA GLN A 197 7.72 -10.87 5.29
C GLN A 197 7.80 -10.77 6.82
N GLN A 198 8.98 -10.51 7.36
CA GLN A 198 9.14 -10.28 8.81
C GLN A 198 8.43 -9.00 9.26
N ALA A 199 8.42 -7.94 8.43
CA ALA A 199 7.80 -6.66 8.77
C ALA A 199 6.28 -6.62 8.57
N PHE A 200 5.76 -7.31 7.54
CA PHE A 200 4.35 -7.22 7.14
C PHE A 200 3.54 -8.49 7.36
N GLY A 201 4.19 -9.65 7.52
CA GLY A 201 3.56 -10.96 7.46
C GLY A 201 3.57 -11.55 6.05
N VAL A 202 3.60 -12.88 5.97
CA VAL A 202 3.72 -13.62 4.70
C VAL A 202 2.53 -13.33 3.75
N GLU A 203 1.33 -13.20 4.32
CA GLU A 203 0.09 -12.95 3.59
C GLU A 203 -0.01 -11.53 3.01
N ARG A 204 0.80 -10.58 3.51
CA ARG A 204 0.79 -9.17 3.11
C ARG A 204 1.91 -8.81 2.12
N VAL A 205 2.79 -9.76 1.81
CA VAL A 205 3.93 -9.55 0.89
C VAL A 205 3.76 -10.45 -0.33
N LEU A 206 3.41 -9.85 -1.45
CA LEU A 206 3.21 -10.54 -2.71
C LEU A 206 4.45 -10.40 -3.58
N MET A 207 4.85 -11.47 -4.27
CA MET A 207 5.76 -11.39 -5.39
C MET A 207 4.94 -11.27 -6.68
N LEU A 208 5.15 -10.21 -7.46
CA LEU A 208 4.54 -10.06 -8.76
C LEU A 208 5.22 -11.04 -9.74
N ASP A 209 4.49 -12.04 -10.16
CA ASP A 209 4.94 -13.05 -11.14
C ASP A 209 5.23 -12.38 -12.49
N GLU A 210 4.40 -11.39 -12.83
CA GLU A 210 4.53 -10.54 -14.00
C GLU A 210 4.19 -9.09 -13.63
N PRO A 211 5.16 -8.14 -13.62
CA PRO A 211 4.91 -6.74 -13.23
C PRO A 211 3.78 -6.06 -14.01
N ALA A 212 3.58 -6.45 -15.27
CA ALA A 212 2.48 -5.95 -16.09
C ALA A 212 1.06 -6.28 -15.57
N ARG A 213 0.95 -7.19 -14.59
CA ARG A 213 -0.30 -7.57 -13.91
C ARG A 213 -0.54 -6.81 -12.61
N VAL A 214 0.23 -5.77 -12.33
CA VAL A 214 0.14 -5.00 -11.08
C VAL A 214 -1.29 -4.52 -10.77
N VAL A 215 -1.99 -4.00 -11.77
CA VAL A 215 -3.39 -3.53 -11.60
C VAL A 215 -4.32 -4.69 -11.24
N ASP A 216 -4.20 -5.82 -11.91
CA ASP A 216 -5.01 -7.00 -11.61
C ASP A 216 -4.71 -7.54 -10.20
N CYS A 217 -3.45 -7.49 -9.74
CA CYS A 217 -3.07 -7.88 -8.38
C CYS A 217 -3.65 -6.92 -7.34
N ILE A 218 -3.57 -5.61 -7.56
CA ILE A 218 -4.18 -4.60 -6.67
C ILE A 218 -5.70 -4.81 -6.59
N LEU A 219 -6.39 -4.96 -7.74
CA LEU A 219 -7.83 -5.24 -7.78
C LEU A 219 -8.19 -6.53 -7.05
N GLY A 220 -7.37 -7.58 -7.17
CA GLY A 220 -7.58 -8.83 -6.45
C GLY A 220 -7.45 -8.67 -4.94
N ILE A 221 -6.51 -7.85 -4.45
CA ILE A 221 -6.39 -7.50 -3.04
C ILE A 221 -7.60 -6.66 -2.59
N MET A 222 -8.00 -5.66 -3.38
CA MET A 222 -9.17 -4.83 -3.08
C MET A 222 -10.44 -5.70 -2.99
N ALA A 223 -10.64 -6.62 -3.92
CA ALA A 223 -11.76 -7.56 -3.90
C ALA A 223 -11.71 -8.50 -2.69
N HIS A 224 -10.51 -8.97 -2.29
CA HIS A 224 -10.34 -9.76 -1.07
C HIS A 224 -10.77 -8.96 0.17
N VAL A 225 -10.33 -7.72 0.29
CA VAL A 225 -10.69 -6.82 1.41
C VAL A 225 -12.17 -6.52 1.44
N ALA A 226 -12.80 -6.34 0.26
CA ALA A 226 -14.23 -6.08 0.11
C ALA A 226 -15.11 -7.35 0.25
N GLY A 227 -14.51 -8.56 0.26
CA GLY A 227 -15.26 -9.81 0.29
C GLY A 227 -15.89 -10.18 -1.07
N THR A 228 -15.39 -9.63 -2.19
CA THR A 228 -15.92 -9.82 -3.56
C THR A 228 -14.96 -10.65 -4.45
N THR A 229 -14.14 -11.50 -3.84
CA THR A 229 -13.10 -12.28 -4.53
C THR A 229 -13.64 -13.12 -5.69
N ASP A 230 -14.81 -13.77 -5.54
CA ASP A 230 -15.38 -14.60 -6.60
C ASP A 230 -15.77 -13.76 -7.82
N ALA A 231 -16.36 -12.59 -7.60
CA ALA A 231 -16.69 -11.65 -8.68
C ALA A 231 -15.42 -11.14 -9.39
N PHE A 232 -14.37 -10.88 -8.66
CA PHE A 232 -13.07 -10.51 -9.21
C PHE A 232 -12.51 -11.62 -10.11
N VAL A 233 -12.48 -12.87 -9.65
CA VAL A 233 -11.97 -14.01 -10.43
C VAL A 233 -12.78 -14.21 -11.71
N GLN A 234 -14.10 -14.09 -11.66
CA GLN A 234 -14.97 -14.15 -12.84
C GLN A 234 -14.66 -13.04 -13.83
N SER A 235 -14.55 -11.79 -13.35
CA SER A 235 -14.18 -10.63 -14.17
C SER A 235 -12.78 -10.80 -14.78
N LEU A 236 -11.80 -11.20 -14.00
CA LEU A 236 -10.43 -11.44 -14.46
C LEU A 236 -10.42 -12.49 -15.62
N THR A 237 -11.11 -13.61 -15.41
CA THR A 237 -11.18 -14.70 -16.41
C THR A 237 -11.86 -14.27 -17.70
N SER A 238 -12.83 -13.36 -17.63
CA SER A 238 -13.55 -12.86 -18.85
C SER A 238 -12.72 -11.91 -19.70
N ARG A 239 -11.74 -11.19 -19.12
CA ARG A 239 -10.97 -10.12 -19.80
C ARG A 239 -9.50 -10.43 -20.03
N GLN A 240 -8.96 -11.50 -19.43
CA GLN A 240 -7.56 -11.88 -19.54
C GLN A 240 -7.38 -13.28 -20.14
N THR A 241 -6.23 -13.53 -20.74
CA THR A 241 -5.88 -14.88 -21.24
C THR A 241 -5.61 -15.83 -20.05
N GLY A 242 -5.75 -17.15 -20.28
CA GLY A 242 -5.48 -18.14 -19.23
C GLY A 242 -4.08 -18.03 -18.61
N ALA A 243 -3.05 -17.66 -19.40
CA ALA A 243 -1.69 -17.45 -18.88
C ALA A 243 -1.64 -16.23 -17.94
N GLN A 244 -2.30 -15.13 -18.28
CA GLN A 244 -2.37 -13.92 -17.47
C GLN A 244 -3.16 -14.15 -16.17
N VAL A 245 -4.30 -14.86 -16.25
CA VAL A 245 -5.06 -15.27 -15.07
C VAL A 245 -4.17 -16.09 -14.14
N LYS A 246 -3.43 -17.08 -14.67
CA LYS A 246 -2.51 -17.90 -13.88
C LYS A 246 -1.44 -17.04 -13.18
N SER A 247 -0.84 -16.09 -13.88
CA SER A 247 0.18 -15.18 -13.33
C SER A 247 -0.39 -14.35 -12.16
N VAL A 248 -1.58 -13.76 -12.32
CA VAL A 248 -2.26 -13.01 -11.25
C VAL A 248 -2.56 -13.91 -10.04
N MET A 249 -3.13 -15.09 -10.28
CA MET A 249 -3.50 -16.01 -9.20
C MET A 249 -2.27 -16.57 -8.45
N ASN A 250 -1.15 -16.75 -9.16
CA ASN A 250 0.13 -17.10 -8.51
C ASN A 250 0.59 -15.99 -7.57
N SER A 251 0.54 -14.73 -8.01
CA SER A 251 0.90 -13.57 -7.19
C SER A 251 -0.01 -13.46 -5.95
N LEU A 252 -1.32 -13.73 -6.10
CA LEU A 252 -2.34 -13.62 -5.04
C LEU A 252 -2.46 -14.86 -4.15
N ARG A 253 -1.66 -15.91 -4.35
CA ARG A 253 -1.86 -17.22 -3.70
C ARG A 253 -1.99 -17.17 -2.17
N PHE A 254 -1.23 -16.32 -1.48
CA PHE A 254 -1.31 -16.20 -0.02
C PHE A 254 -2.47 -15.34 0.45
N VAL A 255 -2.90 -14.37 -0.33
CA VAL A 255 -4.08 -13.53 -0.05
C VAL A 255 -5.33 -14.40 0.03
N HIS A 256 -5.49 -15.34 -0.90
CA HIS A 256 -6.67 -16.23 -0.95
C HIS A 256 -6.64 -17.36 0.09
N GLN A 257 -5.49 -17.80 0.54
CA GLN A 257 -5.38 -18.86 1.56
C GLN A 257 -5.85 -18.41 2.95
N SER A 258 -5.76 -17.14 3.29
CA SER A 258 -6.20 -16.62 4.58
C SER A 258 -7.73 -16.68 4.79
N VAL A 259 -8.52 -16.82 3.73
CA VAL A 259 -9.98 -16.99 3.81
C VAL A 259 -10.37 -18.42 4.25
N THR A 260 -9.69 -19.42 3.72
CA THR A 260 -9.99 -20.83 4.00
C THR A 260 -9.63 -21.24 5.43
N SER A 261 -8.62 -20.64 6.04
CA SER A 261 -8.21 -20.92 7.41
C SER A 261 -9.13 -20.30 8.48
N LYS A 262 -9.84 -19.21 8.19
CA LYS A 262 -10.81 -18.59 9.10
C LYS A 262 -12.19 -19.24 9.07
N GLY A 263 -12.51 -20.03 8.04
CA GLY A 263 -13.80 -20.74 7.90
C GLY A 263 -13.88 -22.08 8.63
N SER A 264 -12.76 -22.63 9.13
CA SER A 264 -12.72 -23.97 9.74
C SER A 264 -12.76 -24.01 11.27
N GLY A 265 -12.97 -22.90 11.94
CA GLY A 265 -12.92 -22.81 13.40
C GLY A 265 -14.05 -22.03 14.02
N ASN A 266 -15.30 -22.48 13.91
CA ASN A 266 -16.34 -22.20 14.92
C ASN A 266 -17.58 -23.08 14.72
N SER A 267 -17.50 -24.35 15.14
CA SER A 267 -18.68 -25.09 15.56
C SER A 267 -19.03 -24.61 16.98
N ILE A 268 -19.99 -23.71 17.07
CA ILE A 268 -20.57 -23.29 18.33
C ILE A 268 -21.42 -24.45 18.85
N VAL A 269 -20.94 -25.09 19.90
CA VAL A 269 -21.75 -25.99 20.71
C VAL A 269 -22.78 -25.14 21.45
N SER A 270 -24.05 -25.23 21.02
CA SER A 270 -25.18 -24.68 21.70
C SER A 270 -25.52 -25.52 22.94
N GLY A 271 -25.15 -25.05 24.12
CA GLY A 271 -25.66 -25.57 25.40
C GLY A 271 -26.99 -24.89 25.80
N PRO A 272 -27.88 -25.58 26.50
CA PRO A 272 -29.27 -25.06 26.74
C PRO A 272 -29.31 -23.95 27.79
N ARG A 273 -30.00 -22.87 27.46
CA ARG A 273 -30.35 -21.79 28.38
C ARG A 273 -31.47 -22.27 29.34
N THR A 274 -31.16 -22.40 30.62
CA THR A 274 -32.16 -22.44 31.66
C THR A 274 -32.39 -21.07 32.26
N SER A 275 -33.55 -20.51 32.01
CA SER A 275 -34.07 -19.32 32.65
C SER A 275 -34.50 -19.60 34.10
N ARG A 276 -33.97 -18.88 35.08
CA ARG A 276 -34.65 -18.66 36.36
C ARG A 276 -34.58 -17.19 36.73
N ARG A 277 -35.71 -16.51 36.58
CA ARG A 277 -36.02 -15.24 37.24
C ARG A 277 -36.30 -15.51 38.73
N ALA A 278 -35.70 -14.75 39.64
CA ALA A 278 -36.12 -14.61 41.01
C ALA A 278 -36.73 -13.21 41.23
N PRO A 279 -37.74 -13.04 42.11
CA PRO A 279 -38.54 -11.83 42.19
C PRO A 279 -37.93 -10.78 43.11
N LEU A 280 -38.14 -9.50 42.73
CA LEU A 280 -37.82 -8.31 43.52
C LEU A 280 -38.67 -8.23 44.79
N GLN A 281 -38.02 -8.13 45.93
CA GLN A 281 -38.65 -7.70 47.19
C GLN A 281 -38.44 -6.19 47.38
N SER A 282 -39.58 -5.51 47.52
CA SER A 282 -39.68 -4.11 47.94
C SER A 282 -39.39 -3.99 49.46
N LYS A 283 -38.51 -3.07 49.84
CA LYS A 283 -38.41 -2.59 51.24
C LYS A 283 -38.87 -1.15 51.28
N LYS A 284 -39.91 -0.95 52.17
CA LYS A 284 -40.46 0.34 52.54
C LYS A 284 -39.45 1.12 53.43
N LEU A 285 -39.46 2.42 53.20
CA LEU A 285 -38.92 3.45 54.10
C LEU A 285 -39.72 3.52 55.41
N VAL A 286 -38.97 3.67 56.49
CA VAL A 286 -39.31 4.51 57.62
C VAL A 286 -38.15 5.44 57.86
#